data_62afe526b94f56ac500d5f84509e3a42
#
_entry.id   62afe526b94f56ac500d5f84509e3a42
#
_cell.length_a   1.000
_cell.length_b   1.000
_cell.length_c   1.000
_cell.angle_alpha   90.00
_cell.angle_beta   90.00
_cell.angle_gamma   90.00
#
_symmetry.space_group_name_H-M   'P 1'
#
loop_
_entity.id
_entity.type
_entity.pdbx_description
1 polymer ?
#
loop_
_entity_poly.entity_id
_entity_poly.type
_entity_poly.pdbx_seq_one_letter_code
_entity_poly.pdbx_strand_id
1 'polypeptide(L)'
;VDGEKIRIKRVHLEEDPASLIHESNTDYCLVDYNRSGVPLCEIVTEPDIKSPLQARKFLDKFLNIISYLGIYDQSIGVLKVDCNISIDGGERVEIKNVTGFRAVEDAFEAELLRQISEKNAGNKIERETRGFDASLKSTYSLRKKETEEDYGYIFDPDLPKIEISQDWLEKIKASIPELPEQKALRFMKQYGLKEYDAKVLVGDKLISEIFEDCAKIDVKIATKIISRELLGVLNYNSLQLSSTKITSSGIAGLVKLLSLGKVSEKNAKESLIKYALDGVEPEHYLSSNNLLMDSSVVDISSAVKSVVEENKSAFSDFKSGSSKALNFLIGAVMKKLRGKADARIVRKEIEKFK
;
A
#
# COMPACT_ATOMS: atom_id res chain seq x y z
N VAL A 1 -13.53 12.09 -1.78
CA VAL A 1 -13.69 10.65 -2.04
C VAL A 1 -14.80 10.47 -3.06
N ASP A 2 -14.54 9.77 -4.16
CA ASP A 2 -15.51 9.54 -5.27
C ASP A 2 -16.16 10.84 -5.80
N GLY A 3 -15.41 11.94 -5.85
CA GLY A 3 -15.91 13.26 -6.26
C GLY A 3 -16.64 14.05 -5.17
N GLU A 4 -16.92 13.45 -4.02
CA GLU A 4 -17.56 14.11 -2.89
C GLU A 4 -16.54 14.62 -1.87
N LYS A 5 -16.87 15.72 -1.20
CA LYS A 5 -16.12 16.29 -0.08
C LYS A 5 -16.53 15.56 1.21
N ILE A 6 -15.53 15.11 1.97
CA ILE A 6 -15.71 14.71 3.37
C ILE A 6 -15.07 15.81 4.22
N ARG A 7 -15.88 16.54 4.95
CA ARG A 7 -15.42 17.66 5.78
C ARG A 7 -14.88 17.16 7.11
N ILE A 8 -13.81 17.78 7.56
CA ILE A 8 -13.29 17.55 8.91
C ILE A 8 -13.95 18.59 9.83
N LYS A 9 -14.63 18.12 10.86
CA LYS A 9 -15.30 18.98 11.85
C LYS A 9 -14.31 19.57 12.83
N ARG A 10 -13.43 18.71 13.38
CA ARG A 10 -12.40 19.14 14.34
C ARG A 10 -11.22 18.17 14.33
N VAL A 11 -10.10 18.67 14.83
CA VAL A 11 -8.91 17.91 15.19
C VAL A 11 -8.62 18.22 16.64
N HIS A 12 -8.53 17.21 17.49
CA HIS A 12 -8.34 17.34 18.92
C HIS A 12 -7.05 16.63 19.34
N LEU A 13 -6.19 17.32 20.08
CA LEU A 13 -4.98 16.74 20.63
C LEU A 13 -5.29 16.09 21.98
N GLU A 14 -4.79 14.90 22.19
CA GLU A 14 -5.01 14.08 23.37
C GLU A 14 -3.71 13.35 23.75
N GLU A 15 -3.71 12.72 24.91
CA GLU A 15 -2.67 11.77 25.30
C GLU A 15 -3.28 10.40 25.48
N ASP A 16 -2.52 9.35 25.15
CA ASP A 16 -2.95 7.96 25.40
C ASP A 16 -2.90 7.70 26.92
N PRO A 17 -4.01 7.28 27.52
CA PRO A 17 -4.03 6.95 28.96
C PRO A 17 -3.36 5.60 29.20
N ALA A 18 -3.14 5.28 30.49
CA ALA A 18 -2.77 3.92 30.87
C ALA A 18 -3.90 2.93 30.52
N SER A 19 -3.53 1.72 30.17
CA SER A 19 -4.46 0.60 29.96
C SER A 19 -4.75 -0.11 31.28
N LEU A 20 -6.03 -0.35 31.56
CA LEU A 20 -6.46 -1.16 32.70
C LEU A 20 -6.77 -2.58 32.22
N ILE A 21 -6.08 -3.55 32.82
CA ILE A 21 -6.26 -4.98 32.52
C ILE A 21 -6.96 -5.60 33.72
N HIS A 22 -8.21 -6.01 33.51
CA HIS A 22 -9.03 -6.69 34.54
C HIS A 22 -8.91 -8.20 34.34
N GLU A 23 -8.37 -8.88 35.36
CA GLU A 23 -8.36 -10.33 35.39
C GLU A 23 -9.70 -10.84 35.98
N SER A 24 -10.27 -11.87 35.35
CA SER A 24 -11.51 -12.46 35.81
C SER A 24 -11.35 -13.04 37.20
N ASN A 25 -12.28 -12.76 38.12
CA ASN A 25 -12.32 -13.23 39.52
C ASN A 25 -11.23 -12.65 40.46
N THR A 26 -10.74 -11.45 40.19
CA THR A 26 -9.83 -10.73 41.09
C THR A 26 -10.42 -9.38 41.50
N ASP A 27 -10.01 -8.90 42.68
CA ASP A 27 -10.41 -7.58 43.23
C ASP A 27 -9.38 -6.49 42.86
N TYR A 28 -8.43 -6.77 41.98
CA TYR A 28 -7.43 -5.82 41.52
C TYR A 28 -7.44 -5.73 39.98
N CYS A 29 -6.90 -4.63 39.49
CA CYS A 29 -6.58 -4.48 38.08
C CYS A 29 -5.09 -4.16 37.90
N LEU A 30 -4.50 -4.64 36.82
CA LEU A 30 -3.16 -4.27 36.42
C LEU A 30 -3.22 -2.97 35.57
N VAL A 31 -2.26 -2.10 35.82
CA VAL A 31 -2.15 -0.83 35.07
C VAL A 31 -0.94 -0.92 34.14
N ASP A 32 -1.18 -0.88 32.85
CA ASP A 32 -0.13 -0.86 31.82
C ASP A 32 0.10 0.57 31.36
N TYR A 33 1.29 1.09 31.63
CA TYR A 33 1.72 2.45 31.26
C TYR A 33 2.53 2.50 29.94
N ASN A 34 2.72 1.39 29.21
CA ASN A 34 3.59 1.36 28.04
C ASN A 34 3.27 2.42 26.98
N ARG A 35 2.01 2.81 26.86
CA ARG A 35 1.56 3.83 25.93
C ARG A 35 1.09 5.13 26.56
N SER A 36 1.14 5.22 27.90
CA SER A 36 0.69 6.42 28.62
C SER A 36 1.53 7.65 28.22
N GLY A 37 0.87 8.76 27.97
CA GLY A 37 1.49 10.00 27.54
C GLY A 37 1.90 10.08 26.07
N VAL A 38 1.65 9.04 25.27
CA VAL A 38 1.87 9.11 23.82
C VAL A 38 0.87 10.08 23.20
N PRO A 39 1.32 11.09 22.45
CA PRO A 39 0.43 12.07 21.81
C PRO A 39 -0.56 11.38 20.86
N LEU A 40 -1.82 11.69 20.99
CA LEU A 40 -2.90 11.26 20.13
C LEU A 40 -3.53 12.45 19.42
N CYS A 41 -4.14 12.18 18.29
CA CYS A 41 -4.89 13.14 17.50
C CYS A 41 -6.24 12.52 17.14
N GLU A 42 -7.33 13.01 17.77
CA GLU A 42 -8.68 12.65 17.39
C GLU A 42 -9.12 13.50 16.21
N ILE A 43 -9.55 12.88 15.13
CA ILE A 43 -10.03 13.56 13.93
C ILE A 43 -11.48 13.18 13.72
N VAL A 44 -12.37 14.17 13.78
CA VAL A 44 -13.81 13.97 13.64
C VAL A 44 -14.27 14.55 12.31
N THR A 45 -14.99 13.73 11.55
CA THR A 45 -15.62 14.17 10.30
C THR A 45 -17.01 14.75 10.53
N GLU A 46 -17.49 15.55 9.58
CA GLU A 46 -18.91 15.79 9.43
C GLU A 46 -19.61 14.52 8.90
N PRO A 47 -20.95 14.38 9.02
CA PRO A 47 -21.68 13.21 8.57
C PRO A 47 -21.86 13.17 7.04
N ASP A 48 -20.75 13.33 6.31
CA ASP A 48 -20.74 13.39 4.84
C ASP A 48 -20.56 12.00 4.20
N ILE A 49 -20.16 11.00 4.98
CA ILE A 49 -19.96 9.62 4.50
C ILE A 49 -21.32 8.91 4.37
N LYS A 50 -21.61 8.38 3.18
CA LYS A 50 -22.92 7.83 2.83
C LYS A 50 -22.95 6.31 2.63
N SER A 51 -21.80 5.64 2.65
CA SER A 51 -21.73 4.19 2.46
C SER A 51 -20.51 3.56 3.13
N PRO A 52 -20.57 2.26 3.47
CA PRO A 52 -19.43 1.52 4.01
C PRO A 52 -18.18 1.61 3.12
N LEU A 53 -18.34 1.43 1.81
CA LEU A 53 -17.24 1.52 0.85
C LEU A 53 -16.63 2.93 0.81
N GLN A 54 -17.43 3.98 0.93
CA GLN A 54 -16.91 5.35 0.98
C GLN A 54 -16.15 5.61 2.27
N ALA A 55 -16.58 5.05 3.41
CA ALA A 55 -15.85 5.11 4.66
C ALA A 55 -14.45 4.48 4.53
N ARG A 56 -14.37 3.30 3.94
CA ARG A 56 -13.09 2.63 3.67
C ARG A 56 -12.17 3.46 2.78
N LYS A 57 -12.68 3.96 1.65
CA LYS A 57 -11.90 4.82 0.74
C LYS A 57 -11.44 6.12 1.41
N PHE A 58 -12.26 6.67 2.30
CA PHE A 58 -11.87 7.82 3.11
C PHE A 58 -10.69 7.48 4.02
N LEU A 59 -10.74 6.35 4.72
CA LEU A 59 -9.67 5.91 5.61
C LEU A 59 -8.37 5.61 4.87
N ASP A 60 -8.45 4.96 3.70
CA ASP A 60 -7.27 4.71 2.85
C ASP A 60 -6.59 6.03 2.44
N LYS A 61 -7.38 7.00 1.97
CA LYS A 61 -6.88 8.31 1.60
C LYS A 61 -6.34 9.09 2.80
N PHE A 62 -7.04 9.05 3.92
CA PHE A 62 -6.66 9.71 5.15
C PHE A 62 -5.33 9.16 5.69
N LEU A 63 -5.18 7.84 5.77
CA LEU A 63 -3.95 7.19 6.20
C LEU A 63 -2.76 7.60 5.33
N ASN A 64 -2.96 7.64 4.01
CA ASN A 64 -1.91 8.08 3.10
C ASN A 64 -1.48 9.54 3.38
N ILE A 65 -2.42 10.44 3.63
CA ILE A 65 -2.12 11.84 3.96
C ILE A 65 -1.30 11.94 5.26
N ILE A 66 -1.73 11.28 6.34
CA ILE A 66 -1.03 11.36 7.63
C ILE A 66 0.34 10.69 7.61
N SER A 67 0.52 9.64 6.77
CA SER A 67 1.82 9.02 6.50
C SER A 67 2.76 9.98 5.76
N TYR A 68 2.27 10.70 4.76
CA TYR A 68 3.06 11.73 4.07
C TYR A 68 3.46 12.89 4.99
N LEU A 69 2.58 13.29 5.89
CA LEU A 69 2.87 14.30 6.91
C LEU A 69 3.92 13.82 7.94
N GLY A 70 4.19 12.51 8.00
CA GLY A 70 5.14 11.93 8.96
C GLY A 70 4.64 11.92 10.40
N ILE A 71 3.34 12.08 10.61
CA ILE A 71 2.69 12.06 11.94
C ILE A 71 2.11 10.68 12.30
N TYR A 72 2.22 9.72 11.40
CA TYR A 72 1.76 8.36 11.62
C TYR A 72 2.79 7.35 11.10
N ASP A 73 3.22 6.46 11.97
CA ASP A 73 4.06 5.31 11.65
C ASP A 73 3.26 4.03 11.86
N GLN A 74 3.01 3.30 10.79
CA GLN A 74 2.20 2.09 10.80
C GLN A 74 2.86 0.94 11.61
N SER A 75 4.17 0.99 11.84
CA SER A 75 4.88 -0.04 12.60
C SER A 75 4.64 0.05 14.11
N ILE A 76 4.31 1.24 14.62
CA ILE A 76 4.11 1.54 16.05
C ILE A 76 2.73 2.13 16.36
N GLY A 77 2.10 2.76 15.39
CA GLY A 77 0.80 3.43 15.55
C GLY A 77 -0.37 2.47 15.34
N VAL A 78 -1.39 2.58 16.17
CA VAL A 78 -2.68 1.91 15.96
C VAL A 78 -3.73 2.95 15.61
N LEU A 79 -4.32 2.83 14.43
CA LEU A 79 -5.49 3.62 14.06
C LEU A 79 -6.74 2.94 14.60
N LYS A 80 -7.39 3.57 15.57
CA LYS A 80 -8.71 3.18 16.07
C LYS A 80 -9.77 4.06 15.43
N VAL A 81 -10.90 3.50 15.10
CA VAL A 81 -12.01 4.21 14.47
C VAL A 81 -13.28 3.99 15.26
N ASP A 82 -13.95 5.08 15.63
CA ASP A 82 -15.30 5.07 16.16
C ASP A 82 -16.27 5.42 15.04
N CYS A 83 -17.18 4.51 14.72
CA CYS A 83 -18.15 4.69 13.64
C CYS A 83 -19.47 5.21 14.20
N ASN A 84 -19.85 6.42 13.79
CA ASN A 84 -21.16 7.00 14.13
C ASN A 84 -22.12 6.82 12.94
N ILE A 85 -23.19 6.07 13.15
CA ILE A 85 -24.12 5.66 12.10
C ILE A 85 -25.54 6.03 12.49
N SER A 86 -26.28 6.65 11.57
CA SER A 86 -27.72 6.86 11.68
C SER A 86 -28.37 6.74 10.30
N ILE A 87 -29.56 6.17 10.27
CA ILE A 87 -30.44 6.21 9.09
C ILE A 87 -31.52 7.28 9.28
N ASP A 88 -32.15 7.66 8.19
CA ASP A 88 -33.22 8.64 8.23
C ASP A 88 -34.35 8.23 9.21
N GLY A 89 -34.67 9.12 10.14
CA GLY A 89 -35.67 8.89 11.21
C GLY A 89 -35.16 8.05 12.39
N GLY A 90 -33.87 7.73 12.48
CA GLY A 90 -33.23 7.04 13.61
C GLY A 90 -32.26 7.91 14.37
N GLU A 91 -32.01 7.57 15.63
CA GLU A 91 -30.94 8.18 16.43
C GLU A 91 -29.56 7.66 16.04
N ARG A 92 -28.53 8.41 16.41
CA ARG A 92 -27.14 8.06 16.18
C ARG A 92 -26.69 6.89 17.07
N VAL A 93 -26.13 5.87 16.46
CA VAL A 93 -25.47 4.76 17.12
C VAL A 93 -23.97 4.85 16.90
N GLU A 94 -23.21 4.71 17.98
CA GLU A 94 -21.75 4.73 17.95
C GLU A 94 -21.20 3.30 18.09
N ILE A 95 -20.32 2.89 17.17
CA ILE A 95 -19.58 1.62 17.27
C ILE A 95 -18.17 1.96 17.68
N LYS A 96 -17.74 1.48 18.86
CA LYS A 96 -16.46 1.80 19.47
C LYS A 96 -15.32 0.91 19.02
N ASN A 97 -14.11 1.51 18.96
CA ASN A 97 -12.83 0.81 18.89
C ASN A 97 -12.69 -0.19 17.72
N VAL A 98 -13.22 0.14 16.56
CA VAL A 98 -13.03 -0.72 15.37
C VAL A 98 -11.62 -0.55 14.83
N THR A 99 -10.87 -1.65 14.74
CA THR A 99 -9.49 -1.64 14.25
C THR A 99 -9.39 -2.35 12.90
N GLY A 100 -8.79 -1.66 11.92
CA GLY A 100 -8.62 -2.15 10.57
C GLY A 100 -9.74 -1.71 9.60
N PHE A 101 -9.35 -1.30 8.42
CA PHE A 101 -10.24 -0.64 7.45
C PHE A 101 -11.37 -1.55 6.95
N ARG A 102 -11.07 -2.84 6.79
CA ARG A 102 -12.09 -3.82 6.42
C ARG A 102 -13.09 -4.04 7.56
N ALA A 103 -12.60 -4.08 8.80
CA ALA A 103 -13.48 -4.20 9.96
C ALA A 103 -14.39 -2.97 10.11
N VAL A 104 -13.92 -1.77 9.78
CA VAL A 104 -14.74 -0.55 9.73
C VAL A 104 -15.83 -0.66 8.66
N GLU A 105 -15.50 -1.13 7.46
CA GLU A 105 -16.47 -1.38 6.39
C GLU A 105 -17.53 -2.41 6.82
N ASP A 106 -17.07 -3.56 7.35
CA ASP A 106 -17.96 -4.63 7.83
C ASP A 106 -18.83 -4.17 9.01
N ALA A 107 -18.28 -3.41 9.97
CA ALA A 107 -19.05 -2.87 11.11
C ALA A 107 -20.10 -1.87 10.68
N PHE A 108 -19.75 -1.01 9.73
CA PHE A 108 -20.66 -0.02 9.16
C PHE A 108 -21.82 -0.72 8.43
N GLU A 109 -21.53 -1.75 7.63
CA GLU A 109 -22.54 -2.54 6.91
C GLU A 109 -23.46 -3.29 7.87
N ALA A 110 -22.89 -3.96 8.88
CA ALA A 110 -23.65 -4.70 9.88
C ALA A 110 -24.65 -3.81 10.64
N GLU A 111 -24.18 -2.64 11.09
CA GLU A 111 -25.03 -1.70 11.83
C GLU A 111 -26.09 -1.07 10.94
N LEU A 112 -25.75 -0.74 9.70
CA LEU A 112 -26.72 -0.22 8.72
C LEU A 112 -27.85 -1.22 8.48
N LEU A 113 -27.51 -2.49 8.26
CA LEU A 113 -28.50 -3.56 8.07
C LEU A 113 -29.35 -3.77 9.32
N ARG A 114 -28.77 -3.72 10.51
CA ARG A 114 -29.51 -3.79 11.77
C ARG A 114 -30.52 -2.66 11.88
N GLN A 115 -30.08 -1.40 11.68
CA GLN A 115 -30.98 -0.24 11.78
C GLN A 115 -32.15 -0.30 10.77
N ILE A 116 -31.85 -0.74 9.54
CA ILE A 116 -32.90 -0.95 8.53
C ILE A 116 -33.89 -2.02 8.98
N SER A 117 -33.40 -3.14 9.53
CA SER A 117 -34.26 -4.22 10.03
C SER A 117 -35.16 -3.77 11.19
N GLU A 118 -34.62 -3.05 12.18
CA GLU A 118 -35.35 -2.49 13.30
C GLU A 118 -36.44 -1.51 12.82
N LYS A 119 -36.08 -0.61 11.91
CA LYS A 119 -37.02 0.34 11.31
C LYS A 119 -38.20 -0.38 10.59
N ASN A 120 -37.88 -1.41 9.82
CA ASN A 120 -38.89 -2.20 9.10
C ASN A 120 -39.80 -2.99 10.04
N ALA A 121 -39.29 -3.38 11.22
CA ALA A 121 -40.06 -4.01 12.29
C ALA A 121 -40.91 -3.01 13.10
N GLY A 122 -40.82 -1.72 12.81
CA GLY A 122 -41.53 -0.65 13.53
C GLY A 122 -40.89 -0.25 14.85
N ASN A 123 -39.65 -0.73 15.13
CA ASN A 123 -38.93 -0.39 16.33
C ASN A 123 -38.23 0.97 16.18
N LYS A 124 -38.07 1.69 17.30
CA LYS A 124 -37.27 2.91 17.35
C LYS A 124 -35.81 2.56 17.48
N ILE A 125 -34.97 3.27 16.73
CA ILE A 125 -33.52 3.22 16.90
C ILE A 125 -33.18 4.27 17.96
N GLU A 126 -32.75 3.80 19.13
CA GLU A 126 -32.33 4.66 20.24
C GLU A 126 -30.82 4.99 20.13
N ARG A 127 -30.41 6.10 20.72
CA ARG A 127 -29.00 6.46 20.88
C ARG A 127 -28.34 5.48 21.82
N GLU A 128 -27.32 4.75 21.32
CA GLU A 128 -26.56 3.78 22.09
C GLU A 128 -25.12 3.66 21.61
N THR A 129 -24.29 3.10 22.47
CA THR A 129 -22.91 2.67 22.15
C THR A 129 -22.89 1.16 21.98
N ARG A 130 -22.29 0.70 20.86
CA ARG A 130 -22.21 -0.71 20.49
C ARG A 130 -20.75 -1.14 20.26
N GLY A 131 -20.50 -2.42 20.44
CA GLY A 131 -19.28 -3.09 19.98
C GLY A 131 -19.50 -3.81 18.66
N PHE A 132 -18.44 -4.16 17.97
CA PHE A 132 -18.47 -4.97 16.76
C PHE A 132 -17.74 -6.30 16.96
N ASP A 133 -18.43 -7.40 16.67
CA ASP A 133 -17.85 -8.74 16.63
C ASP A 133 -17.51 -9.09 15.18
N ALA A 134 -16.21 -9.12 14.86
CA ALA A 134 -15.73 -9.41 13.51
C ALA A 134 -15.98 -10.87 13.08
N SER A 135 -16.09 -11.80 14.02
CA SER A 135 -16.33 -13.23 13.74
C SER A 135 -17.79 -13.49 13.39
N LEU A 136 -18.71 -12.83 14.08
CA LEU A 136 -20.15 -12.92 13.85
C LEU A 136 -20.64 -11.88 12.83
N LYS A 137 -19.79 -10.92 12.45
CA LYS A 137 -20.17 -9.77 11.62
C LYS A 137 -21.42 -9.05 12.10
N SER A 138 -21.51 -8.83 13.41
CA SER A 138 -22.66 -8.22 14.03
C SER A 138 -22.25 -7.22 15.12
N THR A 139 -23.15 -6.25 15.37
CA THR A 139 -22.96 -5.31 16.47
C THR A 139 -23.73 -5.77 17.69
N TYR A 140 -23.20 -5.49 18.87
CA TYR A 140 -23.83 -5.80 20.17
C TYR A 140 -23.85 -4.57 21.08
N SER A 141 -24.90 -4.40 21.88
CA SER A 141 -25.03 -3.24 22.75
C SER A 141 -24.01 -3.31 23.89
N LEU A 142 -23.31 -2.21 24.14
CA LEU A 142 -22.42 -2.03 25.28
C LEU A 142 -23.12 -1.25 26.39
N ARG A 143 -23.64 -0.07 26.07
CA ARG A 143 -24.36 0.78 27.01
C ARG A 143 -25.37 1.67 26.29
N LYS A 144 -26.44 2.02 27.01
CA LYS A 144 -27.44 2.98 26.54
C LYS A 144 -27.08 4.36 27.09
N LYS A 145 -26.83 5.32 26.22
CA LYS A 145 -26.54 6.75 26.45
C LYS A 145 -25.10 7.05 26.90
N GLU A 146 -24.38 7.80 26.10
CA GLU A 146 -23.33 8.72 26.52
C GLU A 146 -23.85 10.15 26.35
N THR A 147 -23.83 10.92 27.43
CA THR A 147 -24.07 12.36 27.39
C THR A 147 -22.73 13.08 27.44
N GLU A 148 -22.66 14.33 26.98
CA GLU A 148 -21.43 15.13 27.08
C GLU A 148 -20.99 15.34 28.55
N GLU A 149 -21.92 15.24 29.48
CA GLU A 149 -21.68 15.33 30.93
C GLU A 149 -20.88 14.14 31.46
N ASP A 150 -20.88 12.99 30.79
CA ASP A 150 -20.12 11.80 31.19
C ASP A 150 -18.61 11.95 30.95
N TYR A 151 -18.14 12.92 30.14
CA TYR A 151 -16.73 13.13 29.84
C TYR A 151 -16.00 13.98 30.89
N GLY A 152 -16.69 14.70 31.75
CA GLY A 152 -16.13 15.38 32.88
C GLY A 152 -14.97 16.32 32.55
N TYR A 153 -15.06 17.10 31.48
CA TYR A 153 -14.02 18.04 31.07
C TYR A 153 -13.72 19.03 32.20
N ILE A 154 -12.53 18.91 32.79
CA ILE A 154 -12.02 19.81 33.84
C ILE A 154 -10.86 20.57 33.25
N PHE A 155 -10.87 21.91 33.41
CA PHE A 155 -9.70 22.72 33.08
C PHE A 155 -8.57 22.37 34.05
N ASP A 156 -7.43 21.98 33.52
CA ASP A 156 -6.22 21.77 34.31
C ASP A 156 -5.61 23.14 34.66
N PRO A 157 -5.59 23.53 35.93
CA PRO A 157 -5.08 24.84 36.36
C PRO A 157 -3.58 25.02 36.15
N ASP A 158 -2.84 23.91 35.98
CA ASP A 158 -1.39 23.93 35.77
C ASP A 158 -0.99 24.10 34.30
N LEU A 159 -1.94 23.97 33.36
CA LEU A 159 -1.70 24.17 31.94
C LEU A 159 -1.92 25.64 31.52
N PRO A 160 -0.87 26.36 31.11
CA PRO A 160 -1.02 27.72 30.62
C PRO A 160 -1.69 27.75 29.25
N LYS A 161 -2.33 28.86 28.91
CA LYS A 161 -2.87 29.08 27.58
C LYS A 161 -1.75 29.10 26.55
N ILE A 162 -1.88 28.27 25.53
CA ILE A 162 -0.94 28.20 24.39
C ILE A 162 -1.37 29.26 23.36
N GLU A 163 -0.49 30.22 23.09
CA GLU A 163 -0.69 31.19 22.03
C GLU A 163 0.09 30.80 20.78
N ILE A 164 -0.63 30.59 19.69
CA ILE A 164 -0.04 30.20 18.41
C ILE A 164 0.24 31.47 17.60
N SER A 165 1.54 31.79 17.43
CA SER A 165 1.96 32.93 16.64
C SER A 165 1.80 32.70 15.14
N GLN A 166 1.64 33.81 14.38
CA GLN A 166 1.57 33.72 12.92
C GLN A 166 2.85 33.15 12.31
N ASP A 167 4.02 33.51 12.84
CA ASP A 167 5.32 32.96 12.41
C ASP A 167 5.40 31.45 12.60
N TRP A 168 4.85 30.92 13.68
CA TRP A 168 4.81 29.49 13.92
C TRP A 168 3.91 28.78 12.90
N LEU A 169 2.74 29.34 12.62
CA LEU A 169 1.85 28.82 11.57
C LEU A 169 2.51 28.81 10.19
N GLU A 170 3.24 29.86 9.85
CA GLU A 170 3.95 29.93 8.56
C GLU A 170 5.08 28.92 8.46
N LYS A 171 5.84 28.69 9.53
CA LYS A 171 6.85 27.64 9.60
C LYS A 171 6.23 26.26 9.41
N ILE A 172 5.10 25.96 10.07
CA ILE A 172 4.40 24.69 9.90
C ILE A 172 3.90 24.55 8.47
N LYS A 173 3.26 25.57 7.90
CA LYS A 173 2.81 25.55 6.50
C LYS A 173 3.95 25.28 5.52
N ALA A 174 5.10 25.91 5.74
CA ALA A 174 6.28 25.70 4.91
C ALA A 174 6.90 24.29 5.06
N SER A 175 6.67 23.61 6.19
CA SER A 175 7.15 22.25 6.44
C SER A 175 6.21 21.16 5.92
N ILE A 176 4.99 21.50 5.48
CA ILE A 176 4.06 20.53 4.92
C ILE A 176 4.62 19.98 3.60
N PRO A 177 4.85 18.67 3.48
CA PRO A 177 5.35 18.09 2.25
C PRO A 177 4.30 18.14 1.14
N GLU A 178 4.73 17.87 -0.08
CA GLU A 178 3.80 17.66 -1.20
C GLU A 178 2.89 16.46 -0.89
N LEU A 179 1.58 16.68 -0.85
CA LEU A 179 0.60 15.67 -0.51
C LEU A 179 0.34 14.69 -1.68
N PRO A 180 -0.14 13.46 -1.41
CA PRO A 180 -0.31 12.40 -2.42
C PRO A 180 -1.06 12.84 -3.68
N GLU A 181 -2.15 13.59 -3.55
CA GLU A 181 -2.92 14.04 -4.72
C GLU A 181 -2.14 15.02 -5.60
N GLN A 182 -1.46 15.98 -4.98
CA GLN A 182 -0.62 16.94 -5.70
C GLN A 182 0.52 16.22 -6.41
N LYS A 183 1.15 15.27 -5.71
CA LYS A 183 2.22 14.43 -6.24
C LYS A 183 1.76 13.56 -7.41
N ALA A 184 0.57 12.97 -7.34
CA ALA A 184 -0.01 12.22 -8.44
C ALA A 184 -0.24 13.10 -9.68
N LEU A 185 -0.80 14.29 -9.51
CA LEU A 185 -0.98 15.25 -10.61
C LEU A 185 0.36 15.68 -11.21
N ARG A 186 1.36 15.91 -10.36
CA ARG A 186 2.72 16.21 -10.82
C ARG A 186 3.33 15.03 -11.58
N PHE A 187 3.19 13.81 -11.11
CA PHE A 187 3.67 12.61 -11.81
C PHE A 187 3.04 12.43 -13.19
N MET A 188 1.73 12.66 -13.29
CA MET A 188 1.05 12.65 -14.60
C MET A 188 1.61 13.72 -15.54
N LYS A 189 1.82 14.94 -15.06
CA LYS A 189 2.30 16.06 -15.86
C LYS A 189 3.80 15.94 -16.20
N GLN A 190 4.62 15.61 -15.22
CA GLN A 190 6.09 15.62 -15.35
C GLN A 190 6.61 14.37 -16.05
N TYR A 191 6.06 13.20 -15.74
CA TYR A 191 6.52 11.92 -16.26
C TYR A 191 5.61 11.31 -17.32
N GLY A 192 4.49 11.95 -17.64
CA GLY A 192 3.52 11.44 -18.61
C GLY A 192 2.81 10.17 -18.17
N LEU A 193 2.68 9.93 -16.87
CA LEU A 193 2.05 8.73 -16.34
C LEU A 193 0.54 8.75 -16.55
N LYS A 194 -0.06 7.56 -16.68
CA LYS A 194 -1.50 7.39 -16.59
C LYS A 194 -1.96 7.61 -15.14
N GLU A 195 -3.18 8.08 -14.97
CA GLU A 195 -3.77 8.35 -13.65
C GLU A 195 -3.66 7.14 -12.70
N TYR A 196 -3.93 5.95 -13.21
CA TYR A 196 -3.83 4.71 -12.44
C TYR A 196 -2.40 4.48 -11.90
N ASP A 197 -1.38 4.54 -12.77
CA ASP A 197 0.01 4.33 -12.37
C ASP A 197 0.47 5.41 -11.39
N ALA A 198 0.09 6.68 -11.62
CA ALA A 198 0.41 7.78 -10.72
C ALA A 198 -0.19 7.56 -9.32
N LYS A 199 -1.48 7.19 -9.24
CA LYS A 199 -2.15 6.90 -7.96
C LYS A 199 -1.52 5.71 -7.22
N VAL A 200 -1.15 4.64 -7.94
CA VAL A 200 -0.48 3.48 -7.35
C VAL A 200 0.87 3.88 -6.76
N LEU A 201 1.67 4.67 -7.48
CA LEU A 201 3.01 5.07 -7.05
C LEU A 201 3.00 6.04 -5.86
N VAL A 202 1.97 6.87 -5.70
CA VAL A 202 1.84 7.76 -4.56
C VAL A 202 1.06 7.15 -3.39
N GLY A 203 0.60 5.90 -3.52
CA GLY A 203 -0.10 5.18 -2.47
C GLY A 203 0.75 4.89 -1.23
N ASP A 204 2.07 4.97 -1.36
CA ASP A 204 3.04 4.89 -0.27
C ASP A 204 4.14 5.94 -0.50
N LYS A 205 4.54 6.63 0.58
CA LYS A 205 5.54 7.70 0.52
C LYS A 205 6.90 7.20 0.04
N LEU A 206 7.38 6.09 0.62
CA LEU A 206 8.68 5.52 0.27
C LEU A 206 8.70 5.00 -1.18
N ILE A 207 7.62 4.36 -1.62
CA ILE A 207 7.45 3.94 -3.02
C ILE A 207 7.54 5.13 -3.96
N SER A 208 6.90 6.25 -3.61
CA SER A 208 6.93 7.45 -4.44
C SER A 208 8.32 8.08 -4.53
N GLU A 209 9.09 8.06 -3.45
CA GLU A 209 10.47 8.56 -3.39
C GLU A 209 11.40 7.67 -4.22
N ILE A 210 11.31 6.34 -4.08
CA ILE A 210 12.06 5.39 -4.93
C ILE A 210 11.73 5.60 -6.39
N PHE A 211 10.46 5.81 -6.73
CA PHE A 211 10.06 6.07 -8.10
C PHE A 211 10.72 7.34 -8.66
N GLU A 212 10.73 8.43 -7.92
CA GLU A 212 11.35 9.69 -8.37
C GLU A 212 12.84 9.54 -8.67
N ASP A 213 13.56 8.78 -7.85
CA ASP A 213 14.98 8.49 -8.10
C ASP A 213 15.18 7.61 -9.35
N CYS A 214 14.37 6.58 -9.49
CA CYS A 214 14.42 5.68 -10.64
C CYS A 214 13.98 6.36 -11.95
N ALA A 215 13.02 7.27 -11.89
CA ALA A 215 12.51 8.00 -13.04
C ALA A 215 13.54 8.92 -13.69
N LYS A 216 14.57 9.35 -12.94
CA LYS A 216 15.73 10.09 -13.48
C LYS A 216 16.54 9.26 -14.48
N ILE A 217 16.44 7.92 -14.41
CA ILE A 217 17.15 6.97 -15.27
C ILE A 217 16.26 6.58 -16.46
N ASP A 218 15.08 5.99 -16.19
CA ASP A 218 14.10 5.62 -17.21
C ASP A 218 12.71 5.54 -16.61
N VAL A 219 11.81 6.43 -17.02
CA VAL A 219 10.44 6.52 -16.49
C VAL A 219 9.62 5.25 -16.77
N LYS A 220 9.74 4.66 -17.98
CA LYS A 220 8.93 3.49 -18.35
C LYS A 220 9.34 2.26 -17.59
N ILE A 221 10.65 2.03 -17.47
CA ILE A 221 11.20 0.89 -16.73
C ILE A 221 10.92 1.07 -15.23
N ALA A 222 11.16 2.26 -14.69
CA ALA A 222 10.86 2.58 -13.29
C ALA A 222 9.37 2.32 -12.96
N THR A 223 8.45 2.84 -13.78
CA THR A 223 7.01 2.59 -13.61
C THR A 223 6.72 1.09 -13.58
N LYS A 224 7.22 0.33 -14.56
CA LYS A 224 6.96 -1.12 -14.64
C LYS A 224 7.53 -1.86 -13.43
N ILE A 225 8.79 -1.61 -13.09
CA ILE A 225 9.48 -2.31 -11.99
C ILE A 225 8.82 -2.01 -10.65
N ILE A 226 8.46 -0.76 -10.39
CA ILE A 226 7.95 -0.36 -9.08
C ILE A 226 6.46 -0.67 -8.96
N SER A 227 5.62 -0.20 -9.89
CA SER A 227 4.16 -0.35 -9.77
C SER A 227 3.65 -1.77 -9.98
N ARG A 228 4.40 -2.63 -10.68
CA ARG A 228 3.95 -4.00 -10.99
C ARG A 228 4.78 -5.06 -10.29
N GLU A 229 6.10 -5.01 -10.48
CA GLU A 229 6.95 -6.10 -9.98
C GLU A 229 7.24 -5.93 -8.47
N LEU A 230 7.72 -4.77 -8.02
CA LEU A 230 8.02 -4.53 -6.61
C LEU A 230 6.75 -4.61 -5.73
N LEU A 231 5.73 -3.84 -6.06
CA LEU A 231 4.46 -3.88 -5.32
C LEU A 231 3.80 -5.25 -5.41
N GLY A 232 3.92 -5.95 -6.54
CA GLY A 232 3.45 -7.33 -6.68
C GLY A 232 4.13 -8.29 -5.71
N VAL A 233 5.46 -8.19 -5.57
CA VAL A 233 6.24 -9.02 -4.63
C VAL A 233 5.87 -8.69 -3.17
N LEU A 234 5.80 -7.40 -2.83
CA LEU A 234 5.44 -6.96 -1.48
C LEU A 234 4.04 -7.44 -1.09
N ASN A 235 3.06 -7.22 -1.95
CA ASN A 235 1.67 -7.62 -1.70
C ASN A 235 1.50 -9.15 -1.60
N TYR A 236 2.13 -9.90 -2.50
CA TYR A 236 2.06 -11.37 -2.48
C TYR A 236 2.61 -11.96 -1.18
N ASN A 237 3.66 -11.36 -0.62
CA ASN A 237 4.31 -11.82 0.60
C ASN A 237 3.80 -11.08 1.86
N SER A 238 2.78 -10.22 1.74
CA SER A 238 2.26 -9.40 2.86
C SER A 238 3.35 -8.58 3.56
N LEU A 239 4.32 -8.06 2.79
CA LEU A 239 5.43 -7.26 3.28
C LEU A 239 5.15 -5.77 3.09
N GLN A 240 5.52 -4.98 4.08
CA GLN A 240 5.63 -3.53 3.95
C GLN A 240 7.04 -3.17 3.50
N LEU A 241 7.19 -2.17 2.63
CA LEU A 241 8.50 -1.74 2.15
C LEU A 241 9.42 -1.34 3.32
N SER A 242 8.88 -0.65 4.33
CA SER A 242 9.59 -0.24 5.54
C SER A 242 10.16 -1.40 6.37
N SER A 243 9.61 -2.60 6.23
CA SER A 243 10.10 -3.81 6.90
C SER A 243 11.17 -4.56 6.10
N THR A 244 11.48 -4.12 4.89
CA THR A 244 12.48 -4.75 4.02
C THR A 244 13.80 -4.00 4.06
N LYS A 245 14.84 -4.60 3.47
CA LYS A 245 16.14 -3.94 3.26
C LYS A 245 16.23 -3.21 1.91
N ILE A 246 15.11 -3.02 1.23
CA ILE A 246 15.08 -2.37 -0.07
C ILE A 246 15.43 -0.89 0.07
N THR A 247 16.36 -0.43 -0.75
CA THR A 247 16.79 0.96 -0.83
C THR A 247 16.49 1.55 -2.21
N SER A 248 16.37 2.88 -2.28
CA SER A 248 16.23 3.60 -3.54
C SER A 248 17.41 3.29 -4.49
N SER A 249 18.63 3.25 -3.97
CA SER A 249 19.85 2.96 -4.75
C SER A 249 19.82 1.55 -5.37
N GLY A 250 19.37 0.53 -4.63
CA GLY A 250 19.30 -0.84 -5.14
C GLY A 250 18.30 -0.99 -6.28
N ILE A 251 17.12 -0.36 -6.16
CA ILE A 251 16.12 -0.34 -7.25
C ILE A 251 16.62 0.50 -8.43
N ALA A 252 17.23 1.64 -8.19
CA ALA A 252 17.80 2.48 -9.26
C ALA A 252 18.90 1.75 -10.03
N GLY A 253 19.77 0.97 -9.33
CA GLY A 253 20.75 0.09 -9.95
C GLY A 253 20.10 -0.93 -10.89
N LEU A 254 19.02 -1.59 -10.45
CA LEU A 254 18.28 -2.53 -11.27
C LEU A 254 17.63 -1.87 -12.50
N VAL A 255 17.03 -0.71 -12.33
CA VAL A 255 16.45 0.08 -13.44
C VAL A 255 17.54 0.45 -14.45
N LYS A 256 18.72 0.86 -13.97
CA LYS A 256 19.86 1.17 -14.83
C LYS A 256 20.36 -0.05 -15.62
N LEU A 257 20.48 -1.21 -14.98
CA LEU A 257 20.86 -2.45 -15.67
C LEU A 257 19.86 -2.84 -16.76
N LEU A 258 18.56 -2.68 -16.47
CA LEU A 258 17.50 -2.92 -17.46
C LEU A 258 17.54 -1.91 -18.63
N SER A 259 17.75 -0.63 -18.34
CA SER A 259 17.80 0.43 -19.38
C SER A 259 18.99 0.25 -20.32
N LEU A 260 20.11 -0.28 -19.78
CA LEU A 260 21.30 -0.61 -20.55
C LEU A 260 21.20 -1.97 -21.27
N GLY A 261 20.10 -2.71 -21.10
CA GLY A 261 19.96 -4.06 -21.66
C GLY A 261 20.93 -5.09 -21.05
N LYS A 262 21.51 -4.81 -19.89
CA LYS A 262 22.48 -5.69 -19.20
C LYS A 262 21.84 -6.81 -18.39
N VAL A 263 20.54 -6.83 -18.27
CA VAL A 263 19.77 -7.88 -17.59
C VAL A 263 18.46 -8.13 -18.30
N SER A 264 18.01 -9.39 -18.35
CA SER A 264 16.68 -9.74 -18.86
C SER A 264 15.60 -9.38 -17.83
N GLU A 265 14.37 -9.10 -18.30
CA GLU A 265 13.23 -8.84 -17.41
C GLU A 265 12.99 -9.98 -16.41
N LYS A 266 13.19 -11.23 -16.86
CA LYS A 266 13.05 -12.42 -16.00
C LYS A 266 14.06 -12.41 -14.85
N ASN A 267 15.34 -12.21 -15.16
CA ASN A 267 16.40 -12.19 -14.14
C ASN A 267 16.28 -10.97 -13.22
N ALA A 268 15.84 -9.83 -13.76
CA ALA A 268 15.53 -8.63 -12.96
C ALA A 268 14.41 -8.90 -11.95
N LYS A 269 13.34 -9.56 -12.36
CA LYS A 269 12.25 -9.95 -11.46
C LYS A 269 12.72 -10.92 -10.37
N GLU A 270 13.51 -11.91 -10.74
CA GLU A 270 14.07 -12.89 -9.80
C GLU A 270 14.97 -12.20 -8.76
N SER A 271 15.86 -11.29 -9.20
CA SER A 271 16.71 -10.51 -8.30
C SER A 271 15.89 -9.59 -7.37
N LEU A 272 14.80 -9.02 -7.86
CA LEU A 272 13.89 -8.19 -7.06
C LEU A 272 13.19 -8.99 -5.97
N ILE A 273 12.75 -10.23 -6.26
CA ILE A 273 12.17 -11.15 -5.27
C ILE A 273 13.20 -11.45 -4.18
N LYS A 274 14.46 -11.76 -4.56
CA LYS A 274 15.54 -12.01 -3.61
C LYS A 274 15.87 -10.77 -2.77
N TYR A 275 15.79 -9.60 -3.38
CA TYR A 275 15.99 -8.36 -2.64
C TYR A 275 14.89 -8.12 -1.60
N ALA A 276 13.64 -8.34 -1.95
CA ALA A 276 12.52 -8.15 -1.05
C ALA A 276 12.50 -9.14 0.12
N LEU A 277 12.84 -10.42 -0.14
CA LEU A 277 12.74 -11.49 0.86
C LEU A 277 14.02 -11.64 1.69
N ASP A 278 15.16 -11.64 1.04
CA ASP A 278 16.44 -11.99 1.64
C ASP A 278 17.34 -10.76 1.89
N GLY A 279 16.97 -9.60 1.34
CA GLY A 279 17.75 -8.36 1.43
C GLY A 279 19.02 -8.38 0.58
N VAL A 280 19.11 -9.28 -0.41
CA VAL A 280 20.27 -9.38 -1.30
C VAL A 280 20.12 -8.38 -2.44
N GLU A 281 21.02 -7.40 -2.52
CA GLU A 281 20.96 -6.37 -3.56
C GLU A 281 20.95 -6.95 -4.98
N PRO A 282 20.13 -6.40 -5.91
CA PRO A 282 19.95 -6.94 -7.25
C PRO A 282 21.25 -7.07 -8.04
N GLU A 283 22.13 -6.07 -7.99
CA GLU A 283 23.40 -6.07 -8.71
C GLU A 283 24.34 -7.16 -8.19
N HIS A 284 24.39 -7.34 -6.86
CA HIS A 284 25.14 -8.41 -6.24
C HIS A 284 24.61 -9.79 -6.61
N TYR A 285 23.29 -9.98 -6.52
CA TYR A 285 22.64 -11.24 -6.91
C TYR A 285 22.93 -11.59 -8.38
N LEU A 286 22.75 -10.63 -9.28
CA LEU A 286 22.92 -10.83 -10.72
C LEU A 286 24.37 -11.13 -11.10
N SER A 287 25.34 -10.45 -10.48
CA SER A 287 26.76 -10.69 -10.74
C SER A 287 27.22 -12.03 -10.19
N SER A 288 26.90 -12.35 -8.94
CA SER A 288 27.29 -13.60 -8.27
C SER A 288 26.73 -14.86 -8.96
N ASN A 289 25.55 -14.74 -9.56
CA ASN A 289 24.93 -15.85 -10.31
C ASN A 289 25.21 -15.81 -11.82
N ASN A 290 26.09 -14.92 -12.26
CA ASN A 290 26.47 -14.81 -13.67
C ASN A 290 25.27 -14.56 -14.60
N LEU A 291 24.30 -13.71 -14.16
CA LEU A 291 23.04 -13.42 -14.86
C LEU A 291 23.07 -12.08 -15.62
N LEU A 292 24.17 -11.32 -15.49
CA LEU A 292 24.38 -10.12 -16.30
C LEU A 292 24.63 -10.52 -17.75
N MET A 293 24.01 -9.75 -18.65
CA MET A 293 24.21 -9.90 -20.10
C MET A 293 25.46 -9.13 -20.50
N ASP A 294 26.44 -9.84 -21.00
CA ASP A 294 27.58 -9.24 -21.68
C ASP A 294 27.39 -9.47 -23.18
N SER A 295 27.07 -8.42 -23.90
CA SER A 295 26.83 -8.46 -25.34
C SER A 295 28.07 -8.86 -26.16
N SER A 296 29.25 -8.86 -25.53
CA SER A 296 30.53 -9.21 -26.18
C SER A 296 30.89 -10.71 -26.08
N VAL A 297 30.22 -11.49 -25.23
CA VAL A 297 30.66 -12.88 -24.91
C VAL A 297 29.60 -13.95 -25.22
N VAL A 298 28.36 -13.55 -25.50
CA VAL A 298 27.30 -14.56 -25.77
C VAL A 298 27.25 -14.87 -27.27
N ASP A 299 27.82 -15.98 -27.65
CA ASP A 299 27.67 -16.51 -29.02
C ASP A 299 26.26 -17.09 -29.22
N ILE A 300 25.33 -16.18 -29.53
CA ILE A 300 23.93 -16.51 -29.80
C ILE A 300 23.83 -17.45 -31.00
N SER A 301 24.69 -17.28 -32.00
CA SER A 301 24.68 -18.07 -33.22
C SER A 301 25.02 -19.53 -32.95
N SER A 302 26.07 -19.79 -32.12
CA SER A 302 26.43 -21.13 -31.68
C SER A 302 25.35 -21.81 -30.85
N ALA A 303 24.72 -21.06 -29.93
CA ALA A 303 23.61 -21.58 -29.12
C ALA A 303 22.38 -21.90 -29.97
N VAL A 304 22.04 -21.08 -30.95
CA VAL A 304 20.94 -21.33 -31.92
C VAL A 304 21.23 -22.58 -32.73
N LYS A 305 22.45 -22.67 -33.29
CA LYS A 305 22.87 -23.85 -34.07
C LYS A 305 22.72 -25.14 -33.28
N SER A 306 23.21 -25.17 -32.06
CA SER A 306 23.11 -26.31 -31.17
C SER A 306 21.65 -26.70 -30.85
N VAL A 307 20.78 -25.70 -30.53
CA VAL A 307 19.37 -25.96 -30.26
C VAL A 307 18.60 -26.44 -31.48
N VAL A 308 18.92 -25.95 -32.67
CA VAL A 308 18.33 -26.40 -33.93
C VAL A 308 18.73 -27.85 -34.21
N GLU A 309 19.98 -28.20 -33.98
CA GLU A 309 20.48 -29.57 -34.14
C GLU A 309 19.85 -30.54 -33.14
N GLU A 310 19.66 -30.13 -31.90
CA GLU A 310 19.03 -30.90 -30.82
C GLU A 310 17.50 -31.07 -31.03
N ASN A 311 16.83 -30.15 -31.75
CA ASN A 311 15.37 -30.10 -31.89
C ASN A 311 14.93 -30.09 -33.36
N LYS A 312 15.43 -31.01 -34.17
CA LYS A 312 15.18 -31.08 -35.63
C LYS A 312 13.70 -31.13 -36.00
N SER A 313 12.87 -31.81 -35.21
CA SER A 313 11.42 -31.86 -35.42
C SER A 313 10.76 -30.51 -35.26
N ALA A 314 11.02 -29.82 -34.17
CA ALA A 314 10.48 -28.47 -33.93
C ALA A 314 10.98 -27.47 -34.98
N PHE A 315 12.22 -27.63 -35.44
CA PHE A 315 12.78 -26.78 -36.50
C PHE A 315 12.11 -27.05 -37.86
N SER A 316 11.79 -28.31 -38.16
CA SER A 316 10.99 -28.66 -39.36
C SER A 316 9.60 -28.04 -39.33
N ASP A 317 8.93 -28.11 -38.18
CA ASP A 317 7.61 -27.49 -37.99
C ASP A 317 7.68 -25.97 -38.12
N PHE A 318 8.77 -25.34 -37.65
CA PHE A 318 9.00 -23.92 -37.87
C PHE A 318 9.18 -23.57 -39.34
N LYS A 319 9.95 -24.39 -40.09
CA LYS A 319 10.09 -24.21 -41.57
C LYS A 319 8.75 -24.32 -42.27
N SER A 320 7.86 -25.15 -41.75
CA SER A 320 6.48 -25.31 -42.27
C SER A 320 5.53 -24.20 -41.85
N GLY A 321 6.01 -23.18 -41.08
CA GLY A 321 5.23 -22.00 -40.72
C GLY A 321 4.63 -22.01 -39.31
N SER A 322 4.97 -22.97 -38.45
CA SER A 322 4.44 -23.06 -37.08
C SER A 322 5.05 -21.96 -36.17
N SER A 323 4.26 -20.99 -35.77
CA SER A 323 4.65 -19.99 -34.76
C SER A 323 4.88 -20.59 -33.37
N LYS A 324 4.21 -21.70 -33.03
CA LYS A 324 4.40 -22.41 -31.77
C LYS A 324 5.80 -23.05 -31.71
N ALA A 325 6.25 -23.63 -32.81
CA ALA A 325 7.57 -24.20 -32.93
C ALA A 325 8.68 -23.14 -32.80
N LEU A 326 8.50 -21.97 -33.40
CA LEU A 326 9.41 -20.84 -33.26
C LEU A 326 9.53 -20.41 -31.78
N ASN A 327 8.40 -20.24 -31.08
CA ASN A 327 8.40 -19.86 -29.67
C ASN A 327 9.07 -20.93 -28.79
N PHE A 328 8.88 -22.20 -29.08
CA PHE A 328 9.57 -23.30 -28.41
C PHE A 328 11.10 -23.21 -28.62
N LEU A 329 11.57 -23.03 -29.84
CA LEU A 329 12.99 -22.88 -30.14
C LEU A 329 13.61 -21.66 -29.45
N ILE A 330 12.92 -20.51 -29.46
CA ILE A 330 13.36 -19.31 -28.72
C ILE A 330 13.50 -19.66 -27.23
N GLY A 331 12.50 -20.33 -26.63
CA GLY A 331 12.54 -20.76 -25.24
C GLY A 331 13.72 -21.68 -24.92
N ALA A 332 14.01 -22.62 -25.80
CA ALA A 332 15.14 -23.56 -25.67
C ALA A 332 16.50 -22.84 -25.74
N VAL A 333 16.68 -21.92 -26.70
CA VAL A 333 17.90 -21.08 -26.79
C VAL A 333 18.04 -20.20 -25.55
N MET A 334 16.98 -19.53 -25.14
CA MET A 334 16.99 -18.69 -23.93
C MET A 334 17.33 -19.47 -22.67
N LYS A 335 16.84 -20.72 -22.55
CA LYS A 335 17.18 -21.64 -21.44
C LYS A 335 18.67 -21.99 -21.47
N LYS A 336 19.22 -22.33 -22.65
CA LYS A 336 20.63 -22.67 -22.84
C LYS A 336 21.55 -21.50 -22.52
N LEU A 337 21.13 -20.29 -22.88
CA LEU A 337 21.83 -19.03 -22.58
C LEU A 337 21.53 -18.49 -21.18
N ARG A 338 20.77 -19.20 -20.33
CA ARG A 338 20.37 -18.80 -18.98
C ARG A 338 19.71 -17.41 -18.94
N GLY A 339 18.99 -17.04 -19.98
CA GLY A 339 18.34 -15.74 -20.10
C GLY A 339 19.28 -14.55 -20.36
N LYS A 340 20.53 -14.79 -20.79
CA LYS A 340 21.55 -13.77 -21.06
C LYS A 340 21.45 -13.09 -22.43
N ALA A 341 20.48 -13.43 -23.25
CA ALA A 341 20.26 -12.87 -24.57
C ALA A 341 18.91 -12.17 -24.67
N ASP A 342 18.76 -11.22 -25.60
CA ASP A 342 17.46 -10.64 -25.94
C ASP A 342 16.70 -11.64 -26.83
N ALA A 343 15.49 -12.01 -26.43
CA ALA A 343 14.64 -12.94 -27.17
C ALA A 343 14.34 -12.48 -28.60
N ARG A 344 14.35 -11.15 -28.85
CA ARG A 344 14.19 -10.57 -30.20
C ARG A 344 15.40 -10.81 -31.09
N ILE A 345 16.60 -10.79 -30.50
CA ILE A 345 17.84 -11.09 -31.22
C ILE A 345 17.90 -12.58 -31.49
N VAL A 346 17.58 -13.42 -30.49
CA VAL A 346 17.50 -14.88 -30.65
C VAL A 346 16.51 -15.25 -31.77
N ARG A 347 15.34 -14.62 -31.80
CA ARG A 347 14.34 -14.83 -32.86
C ARG A 347 14.91 -14.54 -34.24
N LYS A 348 15.52 -13.36 -34.41
CA LYS A 348 16.13 -12.98 -35.69
C LYS A 348 17.23 -13.95 -36.11
N GLU A 349 18.00 -14.46 -35.14
CA GLU A 349 19.05 -15.42 -35.43
C GLU A 349 18.50 -16.78 -35.85
N ILE A 350 17.44 -17.29 -35.18
CA ILE A 350 16.73 -18.52 -35.62
C ILE A 350 16.13 -18.36 -37.01
N GLU A 351 15.56 -17.18 -37.32
CA GLU A 351 15.00 -16.90 -38.64
C GLU A 351 16.04 -16.91 -39.77
N LYS A 352 17.31 -16.67 -39.52
CA LYS A 352 18.39 -16.80 -40.51
C LYS A 352 18.70 -18.23 -40.90
N PHE A 353 18.32 -19.23 -40.06
CA PHE A 353 18.49 -20.66 -40.36
C PHE A 353 17.31 -21.25 -41.13
N LYS A 354 16.26 -20.44 -41.38
CA LYS A 354 15.08 -20.88 -42.13
C LYS A 354 15.42 -21.03 -43.62
#